data_fd2330041c83399fac8f9ea19061e0aa
#
_entry.id   fd2330041c83399fac8f9ea19061e0aa
#
_cell.length_a   1.000
_cell.length_b   1.000
_cell.length_c   1.000
_cell.angle_alpha   90.00
_cell.angle_beta   90.00
_cell.angle_gamma   90.00
#
_symmetry.space_group_name_H-M   'P 1'
#
loop_
_entity.id
_entity.type
_entity.pdbx_description
1 polymer ?
#
loop_
_entity_poly.entity_id
_entity_poly.type
_entity_poly.pdbx_seq_one_letter_code
_entity_poly.pdbx_strand_id
1 'polypeptide(L)'
;MKPDDKKTILSYGAFLQDKGINFKLFAPNALTVHLVIFDKPEAESGTEYAMMKFDAGDWSYKLKNAGIGTMYGYRLSGPLNDSNVIVADPYSKASITQNSWRHIAKSLVINDEFDWQGDTWLNIPKSDLIIYEAHV
;
A
#
# COMPACT_ATOMS: atom_id res chain seq x y z
N MET A 1 -16.30 -4.57 -24.20
CA MET A 1 -15.41 -4.54 -23.03
C MET A 1 -15.67 -5.81 -22.24
N LYS A 2 -14.69 -6.69 -22.15
CA LYS A 2 -14.85 -8.00 -21.49
C LYS A 2 -14.94 -7.81 -19.97
N PRO A 3 -15.69 -8.64 -19.22
CA PRO A 3 -15.92 -8.49 -17.78
C PRO A 3 -14.68 -8.69 -16.90
N ASP A 4 -13.54 -9.10 -17.46
CA ASP A 4 -12.31 -9.45 -16.71
C ASP A 4 -11.39 -8.27 -16.40
N ASP A 5 -11.59 -7.10 -17.00
CA ASP A 5 -10.68 -5.96 -16.82
C ASP A 5 -10.84 -5.23 -15.46
N LYS A 6 -11.89 -5.52 -14.71
CA LYS A 6 -12.11 -4.90 -13.37
C LYS A 6 -11.33 -5.57 -12.23
N LYS A 7 -10.75 -6.75 -12.45
CA LYS A 7 -10.08 -7.52 -11.40
C LYS A 7 -8.59 -7.20 -11.23
N THR A 8 -8.02 -6.46 -12.17
CA THR A 8 -6.56 -6.23 -12.24
C THR A 8 -6.09 -5.00 -11.45
N ILE A 9 -6.98 -4.07 -11.08
CA ILE A 9 -6.60 -2.77 -10.49
C ILE A 9 -6.32 -2.85 -8.98
N LEU A 10 -6.67 -3.94 -8.31
CA LEU A 10 -6.47 -4.11 -6.86
C LEU A 10 -5.56 -5.29 -6.51
N SER A 11 -4.53 -5.54 -7.32
CA SER A 11 -3.63 -6.69 -7.10
C SER A 11 -2.52 -6.43 -6.10
N TYR A 12 -2.23 -5.15 -5.77
CA TYR A 12 -1.12 -4.74 -4.92
C TYR A 12 -1.59 -3.94 -3.70
N GLY A 13 -0.76 -3.92 -2.67
CA GLY A 13 -1.03 -3.30 -1.39
C GLY A 13 -1.19 -4.30 -0.24
N ALA A 14 -1.82 -3.86 0.83
CA ALA A 14 -2.09 -4.66 2.02
C ALA A 14 -3.55 -5.14 2.04
N PHE A 15 -3.76 -6.46 2.11
CA PHE A 15 -5.07 -7.10 2.11
C PHE A 15 -5.33 -7.79 3.43
N LEU A 16 -6.34 -7.34 4.17
CA LEU A 16 -6.79 -8.00 5.39
C LEU A 16 -7.31 -9.41 5.09
N GLN A 17 -6.96 -10.34 5.95
CA GLN A 17 -7.41 -11.74 5.92
C GLN A 17 -7.78 -12.18 7.34
N ASP A 18 -8.51 -13.30 7.48
CA ASP A 18 -9.02 -13.81 8.77
C ASP A 18 -7.95 -13.93 9.88
N LYS A 19 -6.70 -14.18 9.52
CA LYS A 19 -5.59 -14.40 10.48
C LYS A 19 -4.35 -13.59 10.17
N GLY A 20 -4.50 -12.41 9.56
CA GLY A 20 -3.35 -11.56 9.26
C GLY A 20 -3.53 -10.68 8.04
N ILE A 21 -2.42 -10.31 7.43
CA ILE A 21 -2.38 -9.40 6.29
C ILE A 21 -1.53 -10.03 5.19
N ASN A 22 -2.04 -10.00 3.96
CA ASN A 22 -1.25 -10.35 2.78
C ASN A 22 -0.76 -9.07 2.10
N PHE A 23 0.55 -8.86 2.07
CA PHE A 23 1.20 -7.74 1.39
C PHE A 23 1.64 -8.17 0.00
N LYS A 24 1.36 -7.34 -0.99
CA LYS A 24 1.78 -7.55 -2.38
C LYS A 24 2.34 -6.26 -2.94
N LEU A 25 3.51 -6.37 -3.58
CA LEU A 25 4.22 -5.24 -4.19
C LEU A 25 4.72 -5.61 -5.59
N PHE A 26 4.59 -4.69 -6.53
CA PHE A 26 5.24 -4.80 -7.83
C PHE A 26 6.56 -4.01 -7.81
N ALA A 27 7.67 -4.72 -7.92
CA ALA A 27 9.02 -4.14 -7.94
C ALA A 27 9.94 -4.95 -8.85
N PRO A 28 9.80 -4.80 -10.20
CA PRO A 28 10.47 -5.66 -11.17
C PRO A 28 11.98 -5.51 -11.15
N ASN A 29 12.49 -4.33 -10.80
CA ASN A 29 13.93 -4.03 -10.76
C ASN A 29 14.60 -4.33 -9.41
N ALA A 30 13.81 -4.76 -8.41
CA ALA A 30 14.36 -5.11 -7.10
C ALA A 30 15.02 -6.50 -7.13
N LEU A 31 16.19 -6.61 -6.49
CA LEU A 31 16.87 -7.87 -6.22
C LEU A 31 16.34 -8.51 -4.94
N THR A 32 16.07 -7.71 -3.91
CA THR A 32 15.41 -8.13 -2.68
C THR A 32 14.38 -7.11 -2.25
N VAL A 33 13.32 -7.57 -1.61
CA VAL A 33 12.32 -6.73 -0.96
C VAL A 33 12.09 -7.27 0.45
N HIS A 34 12.13 -6.36 1.43
CA HIS A 34 11.75 -6.64 2.80
C HIS A 34 10.54 -5.81 3.17
N LEU A 35 9.53 -6.46 3.74
CA LEU A 35 8.45 -5.81 4.44
C LEU A 35 8.97 -5.34 5.79
N VAL A 36 8.82 -4.07 6.10
CA VAL A 36 9.22 -3.48 7.38
C VAL A 36 7.97 -3.15 8.18
N ILE A 37 7.85 -3.70 9.37
CA ILE A 37 6.72 -3.47 10.29
C ILE A 37 7.21 -2.60 11.45
N PHE A 38 6.50 -1.51 11.68
CA PHE A 38 6.81 -0.55 12.75
C PHE A 38 5.87 -0.74 13.93
N ASP A 39 6.40 -0.59 15.13
CA ASP A 39 5.66 -0.68 16.39
C ASP A 39 5.04 0.67 16.84
N LYS A 40 5.57 1.78 16.33
CA LYS A 40 5.09 3.14 16.65
C LYS A 40 5.35 4.13 15.52
N PRO A 41 4.58 5.22 15.46
CA PRO A 41 4.69 6.23 14.38
C PRO A 41 6.08 6.85 14.24
N GLU A 42 6.78 7.11 15.35
CA GLU A 42 8.08 7.77 15.39
C GLU A 42 9.27 6.82 15.17
N ALA A 43 9.04 5.51 15.06
CA ALA A 43 10.11 4.54 14.84
C ALA A 43 10.81 4.78 13.50
N GLU A 44 12.13 4.83 13.49
CA GLU A 44 12.97 4.96 12.28
C GLU A 44 13.37 3.60 11.70
N SER A 45 13.16 2.53 12.47
CA SER A 45 13.39 1.15 12.08
C SER A 45 12.25 0.27 12.55
N GLY A 46 12.16 -0.93 12.01
CA GLY A 46 11.12 -1.89 12.36
C GLY A 46 11.61 -3.33 12.19
N THR A 47 10.71 -4.28 12.43
CA THR A 47 10.99 -5.69 12.16
C THR A 47 10.89 -5.95 10.67
N GLU A 48 11.91 -6.57 10.09
CA GLU A 48 12.00 -6.81 8.66
C GLU A 48 11.73 -8.28 8.31
N TYR A 49 10.93 -8.48 7.28
CA TYR A 49 10.56 -9.79 6.76
C TYR A 49 10.90 -9.86 5.28
N ALA A 50 11.74 -10.81 4.87
CA ALA A 50 12.06 -11.03 3.46
C ALA A 50 10.81 -11.48 2.71
N MET A 51 10.44 -10.75 1.67
CA MET A 51 9.31 -11.08 0.81
C MET A 51 9.71 -12.15 -0.21
N MET A 52 8.74 -12.94 -0.62
CA MET A 52 8.93 -13.94 -1.69
C MET A 52 8.67 -13.28 -3.04
N LYS A 53 9.60 -13.49 -3.96
CA LYS A 53 9.46 -13.10 -5.37
C LYS A 53 8.67 -14.18 -6.12
N PHE A 54 7.64 -13.73 -6.81
CA PHE A 54 6.93 -14.52 -7.82
C PHE A 54 7.35 -14.03 -9.21
N ASP A 55 6.56 -14.26 -10.24
CA ASP A 55 6.90 -13.88 -11.62
C ASP A 55 7.44 -12.44 -11.75
N ALA A 56 7.81 -12.05 -12.91
CA ALA A 56 8.24 -10.74 -13.49
C ALA A 56 8.27 -9.48 -12.59
N GLY A 57 8.42 -9.60 -11.27
CA GLY A 57 8.53 -8.45 -10.37
C GLY A 57 7.50 -8.39 -9.26
N ASP A 58 6.67 -9.41 -9.14
CA ASP A 58 5.70 -9.54 -8.07
C ASP A 58 6.35 -10.07 -6.80
N TRP A 59 6.09 -9.40 -5.68
CA TRP A 59 6.56 -9.76 -4.36
C TRP A 59 5.39 -9.90 -3.40
N SER A 60 5.42 -10.89 -2.53
CA SER A 60 4.42 -11.02 -1.49
C SER A 60 4.97 -11.52 -0.17
N TYR A 61 4.26 -11.16 0.91
CA TYR A 61 4.49 -11.68 2.26
C TYR A 61 3.18 -11.76 3.03
N LYS A 62 2.95 -12.87 3.71
CA LYS A 62 1.79 -13.07 4.58
C LYS A 62 2.20 -12.92 6.04
N LEU A 63 1.84 -11.79 6.64
CA LEU A 63 2.08 -11.51 8.06
C LEU A 63 0.90 -12.07 8.88
N LYS A 64 1.21 -13.01 9.79
CA LYS A 64 0.21 -13.59 10.69
C LYS A 64 0.01 -12.70 11.92
N ASN A 65 -1.18 -12.81 12.54
CA ASN A 65 -1.53 -12.12 13.78
C ASN A 65 -1.37 -10.59 13.72
N ALA A 66 -1.59 -10.01 12.55
CA ALA A 66 -1.59 -8.58 12.29
C ALA A 66 -2.95 -8.17 11.73
N GLY A 67 -3.32 -6.90 11.87
CA GLY A 67 -4.61 -6.38 11.45
C GLY A 67 -4.61 -4.88 11.19
N ILE A 68 -5.77 -4.28 11.29
CA ILE A 68 -5.97 -2.83 11.17
C ILE A 68 -5.05 -2.10 12.16
N GLY A 69 -4.47 -0.98 11.72
CA GLY A 69 -3.51 -0.21 12.50
C GLY A 69 -2.06 -0.65 12.31
N THR A 70 -1.77 -1.75 11.58
CA THR A 70 -0.41 -2.14 11.24
C THR A 70 0.26 -1.06 10.41
N MET A 71 1.38 -0.54 10.90
CA MET A 71 2.24 0.43 10.21
C MET A 71 3.35 -0.31 9.48
N TYR A 72 3.56 0.00 8.20
CA TYR A 72 4.52 -0.73 7.39
C TYR A 72 5.17 0.14 6.32
N GLY A 73 6.23 -0.40 5.75
CA GLY A 73 6.92 0.11 4.57
C GLY A 73 7.72 -0.99 3.92
N TYR A 74 8.50 -0.62 2.90
CA TYR A 74 9.33 -1.58 2.19
C TYR A 74 10.78 -1.09 2.12
N ARG A 75 11.70 -2.03 2.26
CA ARG A 75 13.11 -1.83 1.97
C ARG A 75 13.46 -2.66 0.73
N LEU A 76 13.97 -1.99 -0.29
CA LEU A 76 14.32 -2.62 -1.55
C LEU A 76 15.82 -2.52 -1.80
N SER A 77 16.42 -3.57 -2.39
CA SER A 77 17.77 -3.51 -2.93
C SER A 77 17.76 -3.75 -4.44
N GLY A 78 18.79 -3.29 -5.12
CA GLY A 78 18.97 -3.47 -6.56
C GLY A 78 19.55 -2.22 -7.21
N PRO A 79 19.86 -2.27 -8.53
CA PRO A 79 20.58 -1.20 -9.23
C PRO A 79 19.89 0.17 -9.20
N LEU A 80 18.56 0.20 -9.04
CA LEU A 80 17.75 1.42 -9.03
C LEU A 80 17.15 1.71 -7.64
N ASN A 81 17.60 1.02 -6.60
CA ASN A 81 17.03 1.13 -5.26
C ASN A 81 18.14 1.39 -4.23
N ASP A 82 17.88 2.33 -3.32
CA ASP A 82 18.74 2.56 -2.15
C ASP A 82 18.27 1.69 -0.99
N SER A 83 19.06 0.68 -0.65
CA SER A 83 18.75 -0.24 0.45
C SER A 83 18.82 0.39 1.85
N ASN A 84 19.30 1.62 1.97
CA ASN A 84 19.29 2.36 3.25
C ASN A 84 17.95 3.06 3.51
N VAL A 85 17.11 3.17 2.50
CA VAL A 85 15.83 3.88 2.59
C VAL A 85 14.67 2.90 2.76
N ILE A 86 13.74 3.23 3.65
CA ILE A 86 12.44 2.56 3.73
C ILE A 86 11.44 3.46 3.00
N VAL A 87 10.71 2.88 2.06
CA VAL A 87 9.72 3.57 1.24
C VAL A 87 8.30 3.17 1.65
N ALA A 88 7.35 4.10 1.55
CA ALA A 88 5.95 3.81 1.73
C ALA A 88 5.42 2.95 0.57
N ASP A 89 4.32 2.24 0.82
CA ASP A 89 3.62 1.48 -0.21
C ASP A 89 2.89 2.45 -1.18
N PRO A 90 3.18 2.42 -2.48
CA PRO A 90 2.47 3.24 -3.45
C PRO A 90 0.98 2.89 -3.57
N TYR A 91 0.56 1.72 -3.10
CA TYR A 91 -0.83 1.26 -3.07
C TYR A 91 -1.49 1.42 -1.70
N SER A 92 -0.85 2.14 -0.78
CA SER A 92 -1.38 2.36 0.56
C SER A 92 -2.65 3.21 0.51
N LYS A 93 -3.66 2.82 1.26
CA LYS A 93 -4.92 3.55 1.40
C LYS A 93 -4.85 4.64 2.47
N ALA A 94 -3.89 4.54 3.38
CA ALA A 94 -3.62 5.55 4.40
C ALA A 94 -2.14 5.57 4.75
N SER A 95 -1.67 6.72 5.19
CA SER A 95 -0.29 6.89 5.65
C SER A 95 -0.24 7.69 6.95
N ILE A 96 0.81 7.45 7.72
CA ILE A 96 1.14 8.24 8.89
C ILE A 96 2.43 9.00 8.57
N THR A 97 2.35 10.32 8.63
CA THR A 97 3.50 11.21 8.60
C THR A 97 3.51 11.99 9.90
N GLN A 98 4.65 12.01 10.58
CA GLN A 98 4.83 12.97 11.67
C GLN A 98 5.24 14.32 11.11
N ASN A 99 4.92 15.41 11.81
CA ASN A 99 5.21 16.81 11.43
C ASN A 99 6.73 17.14 11.40
N SER A 100 7.58 16.17 11.20
CA SER A 100 9.02 16.33 11.07
C SER A 100 9.44 15.84 9.70
N TRP A 101 10.05 16.73 8.93
CA TRP A 101 10.56 16.47 7.60
C TRP A 101 11.67 15.37 7.52
N ARG A 102 12.05 14.80 8.65
CA ARG A 102 13.03 13.70 8.76
C ARG A 102 12.39 12.33 8.96
N HIS A 103 11.07 12.24 9.15
CA HIS A 103 10.45 10.96 9.43
C HIS A 103 10.03 10.24 8.16
N ILE A 104 10.28 8.95 8.15
CA ILE A 104 9.85 8.02 7.10
C ILE A 104 8.32 7.98 7.10
N ALA A 105 7.72 8.27 5.96
CA ALA A 105 6.30 8.05 5.77
C ALA A 105 6.01 6.55 5.90
N LYS A 106 5.06 6.20 6.76
CA LYS A 106 4.63 4.82 6.98
C LYS A 106 3.26 4.62 6.37
N SER A 107 3.11 3.53 5.67
CA SER A 107 1.80 3.05 5.22
C SER A 107 1.03 2.48 6.39
N LEU A 108 -0.28 2.65 6.40
CA LEU A 108 -1.17 2.18 7.46
C LEU A 108 -2.22 1.24 6.88
N VAL A 109 -2.38 0.09 7.51
CA VAL A 109 -3.47 -0.84 7.17
C VAL A 109 -4.75 -0.34 7.83
N ILE A 110 -5.75 -0.06 7.03
CA ILE A 110 -7.08 0.38 7.47
C ILE A 110 -8.16 -0.56 6.95
N ASN A 111 -9.31 -0.56 7.60
CA ASN A 111 -10.54 -1.04 6.97
C ASN A 111 -11.11 0.09 6.12
N ASP A 112 -11.28 -0.15 4.84
CA ASP A 112 -11.83 0.80 3.88
C ASP A 112 -13.28 0.46 3.48
N GLU A 113 -13.90 -0.45 4.21
CA GLU A 113 -15.34 -0.69 4.08
C GLU A 113 -16.10 0.54 4.56
N PHE A 114 -16.89 1.11 3.68
CA PHE A 114 -17.76 2.25 3.96
C PHE A 114 -19.19 1.88 3.57
N ASP A 115 -20.12 2.03 4.50
CA ASP A 115 -21.55 1.86 4.22
C ASP A 115 -22.08 3.12 3.52
N TRP A 116 -22.30 3.01 2.24
CA TRP A 116 -22.88 4.06 1.39
C TRP A 116 -24.37 4.27 1.61
N GLN A 117 -25.02 3.49 2.50
CA GLN A 117 -26.44 3.61 2.84
C GLN A 117 -27.38 3.63 1.62
N GLY A 118 -27.03 2.83 0.61
CA GLY A 118 -27.80 2.74 -0.64
C GLY A 118 -27.45 3.81 -1.68
N ASP A 119 -26.51 4.71 -1.39
CA ASP A 119 -26.00 5.63 -2.42
C ASP A 119 -25.26 4.87 -3.53
N THR A 120 -25.49 5.27 -4.76
CA THR A 120 -24.92 4.60 -5.93
C THR A 120 -24.21 5.60 -6.83
N TRP A 121 -23.19 5.13 -7.50
CA TRP A 121 -22.43 5.91 -8.46
C TRP A 121 -23.34 6.42 -9.59
N LEU A 122 -23.44 7.73 -9.77
CA LEU A 122 -24.29 8.38 -10.78
C LEU A 122 -23.88 8.11 -12.22
N ASN A 123 -22.65 7.64 -12.43
CA ASN A 123 -22.10 7.31 -13.75
C ASN A 123 -22.28 8.41 -14.81
N ILE A 124 -22.08 9.68 -14.40
CA ILE A 124 -22.21 10.85 -15.27
C ILE A 124 -21.15 10.74 -16.39
N PRO A 125 -21.54 10.91 -17.67
CA PRO A 125 -20.58 10.96 -18.76
C PRO A 125 -19.53 12.06 -18.55
N LYS A 126 -18.28 11.80 -18.90
CA LYS A 126 -17.20 12.78 -18.73
C LYS A 126 -17.45 14.11 -19.46
N SER A 127 -18.18 14.06 -20.58
CA SER A 127 -18.61 15.24 -21.35
C SER A 127 -19.55 16.17 -20.57
N ASP A 128 -20.24 15.65 -19.57
CA ASP A 128 -21.28 16.36 -18.83
C ASP A 128 -20.76 16.83 -17.46
N LEU A 129 -19.50 16.52 -17.13
CA LEU A 129 -18.87 16.95 -15.90
C LEU A 129 -18.39 18.39 -15.99
N ILE A 130 -18.77 19.19 -15.00
CA ILE A 130 -18.16 20.49 -14.74
C ILE A 130 -17.28 20.36 -13.51
N ILE A 131 -15.97 20.50 -13.69
CA ILE A 131 -14.98 20.39 -12.62
C ILE A 131 -14.54 21.81 -12.22
N TYR A 132 -14.71 22.15 -10.98
CA TYR A 132 -14.21 23.40 -10.40
C TYR A 132 -13.14 23.10 -9.38
N GLU A 133 -11.94 23.60 -9.61
CA GLU A 133 -10.80 23.47 -8.68
C GLU A 133 -10.49 24.86 -8.12
N ALA A 134 -10.43 24.97 -6.80
CA ALA A 134 -10.11 26.21 -6.12
C ALA A 134 -9.19 25.96 -4.92
N HIS A 135 -8.27 26.87 -4.73
CA HIS A 135 -7.49 26.97 -3.50
C HIS A 135 -8.26 27.85 -2.50
N VAL A 136 -8.50 27.33 -1.30
CA VAL A 136 -9.15 28.03 -0.19
C VAL A 136 -8.13 28.50 0.84
#